data_80162a53e0e80709a63633c73d43139d
#
_entry.id   80162a53e0e80709a63633c73d43139d
#
_cell.length_a   1.000
_cell.length_b   1.000
_cell.length_c   1.000
_cell.angle_alpha   90.00
_cell.angle_beta   90.00
_cell.angle_gamma   90.00
#
_symmetry.space_group_name_H-M   'P 1'
#
loop_
_entity.id
_entity.type
_entity.pdbx_description
1 polymer ?
#
loop_
_entity_poly.entity_id
_entity_poly.type
_entity_poly.pdbx_seq_one_letter_code
_entity_poly.pdbx_strand_id
1 'polypeptide(L)'
;MVNFCDVETKTEFRLVTNLPDDGEAAVSDDEIRDIYRLRWGVELFWKFLKMHLKLDKLISKSVNGITIQLDASLIAYLILQVISIPAQWGNKLLDKVRYLQACMCQKISFVHWFEELMFG
;
A
#
# COMPACT_ATOMS: atom_id res chain seq x y z
N MET A 1 -18.13 11.16 20.29
CA MET A 1 -18.48 11.38 18.88
C MET A 1 -17.84 12.67 18.41
N VAL A 2 -17.15 12.62 17.31
CA VAL A 2 -16.38 13.76 16.80
C VAL A 2 -16.91 14.14 15.41
N ASN A 3 -17.15 15.44 15.20
CA ASN A 3 -17.65 15.98 13.95
C ASN A 3 -16.54 16.76 13.24
N PHE A 4 -16.36 16.51 11.96
CA PHE A 4 -15.42 17.24 11.10
C PHE A 4 -16.14 17.75 9.87
N CYS A 5 -15.67 18.88 9.35
CA CYS A 5 -16.10 19.42 8.07
C CYS A 5 -14.90 19.47 7.13
N ASP A 6 -15.06 18.89 5.95
CA ASP A 6 -14.10 19.06 4.87
C ASP A 6 -14.29 20.44 4.25
N VAL A 7 -13.25 21.26 4.30
CA VAL A 7 -13.26 22.63 3.80
C VAL A 7 -13.41 22.71 2.29
N GLU A 8 -12.85 21.73 1.57
CA GLU A 8 -12.90 21.69 0.10
C GLU A 8 -14.26 21.24 -0.43
N THR A 9 -14.76 20.14 0.12
CA THR A 9 -16.03 19.54 -0.33
C THR A 9 -17.25 20.02 0.46
N LYS A 10 -17.03 20.75 1.58
CA LYS A 10 -18.07 21.16 2.53
C LYS A 10 -18.90 20.00 3.08
N THR A 11 -18.30 18.83 3.16
CA THR A 11 -18.95 17.62 3.67
C THR A 11 -18.68 17.48 5.16
N GLU A 12 -19.72 17.24 5.94
CA GLU A 12 -19.60 16.94 7.36
C GLU A 12 -19.38 15.44 7.57
N PHE A 13 -18.36 15.11 8.36
CA PHE A 13 -18.07 13.74 8.79
C PHE A 13 -18.31 13.60 10.28
N ARG A 14 -18.90 12.46 10.67
CA ARG A 14 -19.08 12.08 12.07
C ARG A 14 -18.29 10.81 12.33
N LEU A 15 -17.38 10.88 13.30
CA LEU A 15 -16.60 9.75 13.76
C LEU A 15 -17.06 9.33 15.15
N VAL A 16 -17.28 8.03 15.32
CA VAL A 16 -17.56 7.43 16.63
C VAL A 16 -16.32 6.65 17.06
N THR A 17 -15.87 6.91 18.28
CA THR A 17 -14.67 6.29 18.83
C THR A 17 -14.88 5.91 20.28
N ASN A 18 -14.14 4.89 20.74
CA ASN A 18 -14.02 4.48 22.13
C ASN A 18 -12.67 4.91 22.75
N LEU A 19 -11.91 5.75 22.04
CA LEU A 19 -10.68 6.32 22.59
C LEU A 19 -10.98 7.24 23.76
N PRO A 20 -10.11 7.29 24.79
CA PRO A 20 -10.34 8.13 25.96
C PRO A 20 -10.32 9.61 25.59
N ASP A 21 -11.26 10.36 26.14
CA ASP A 21 -11.44 11.80 25.95
C ASP A 21 -11.00 12.62 27.18
N ASP A 22 -10.63 11.94 28.26
CA ASP A 22 -10.16 12.56 29.49
C ASP A 22 -8.97 11.78 30.09
N GLY A 23 -8.25 12.42 31.01
CA GLY A 23 -7.10 11.84 31.70
C GLY A 23 -5.77 11.96 30.95
N GLU A 24 -4.74 11.27 31.43
CA GLU A 24 -3.39 11.30 30.84
C GLU A 24 -3.32 10.64 29.45
N ALA A 25 -4.24 9.73 29.14
CA ALA A 25 -4.32 9.03 27.86
C ALA A 25 -5.36 9.66 26.90
N ALA A 26 -5.85 10.88 27.21
CA ALA A 26 -6.85 11.55 26.38
C ALA A 26 -6.33 11.81 24.96
N VAL A 27 -7.18 11.54 23.98
CA VAL A 27 -6.89 11.73 22.55
C VAL A 27 -7.72 12.93 22.07
N SER A 28 -7.06 13.91 21.46
CA SER A 28 -7.74 15.09 20.94
C SER A 28 -8.56 14.77 19.69
N ASP A 29 -9.52 15.62 19.37
CA ASP A 29 -10.35 15.49 18.16
C ASP A 29 -9.50 15.49 16.88
N ASP A 30 -8.43 16.31 16.84
CA ASP A 30 -7.51 16.36 15.71
C ASP A 30 -6.70 15.07 15.57
N GLU A 31 -6.26 14.48 16.66
CA GLU A 31 -5.58 13.18 16.67
C GLU A 31 -6.51 12.05 16.21
N ILE A 32 -7.77 12.06 16.63
CA ILE A 32 -8.80 11.10 16.17
C ILE A 32 -9.00 11.22 14.67
N ARG A 33 -9.09 12.43 14.14
CA ARG A 33 -9.18 12.68 12.71
C ARG A 33 -7.97 12.12 11.96
N ASP A 34 -6.77 12.35 12.46
CA ASP A 34 -5.52 11.91 11.83
C ASP A 34 -5.39 10.39 11.87
N ILE A 35 -5.76 9.74 12.96
CA ILE A 35 -5.84 8.28 13.08
C ILE A 35 -6.82 7.72 12.04
N TYR A 36 -7.98 8.32 11.89
CA TYR A 36 -8.96 7.88 10.90
C TYR A 36 -8.48 8.06 9.46
N ARG A 37 -7.73 9.13 9.17
CA ARG A 37 -7.07 9.31 7.87
C ARG A 37 -6.10 8.19 7.54
N LEU A 38 -5.32 7.72 8.51
CA LEU A 38 -4.39 6.61 8.33
C LEU A 38 -5.10 5.32 7.93
N ARG A 39 -6.36 5.11 8.36
CA ARG A 39 -7.19 3.99 7.93
C ARG A 39 -7.39 3.97 6.41
N TRP A 40 -7.50 5.13 5.80
CA TRP A 40 -7.64 5.24 4.34
C TRP A 40 -6.43 4.65 3.59
N GLY A 41 -5.27 4.66 4.22
CA GLY A 41 -4.07 4.01 3.68
C GLY A 41 -4.24 2.51 3.46
N VAL A 42 -5.01 1.83 4.30
CA VAL A 42 -5.33 0.39 4.12
C VAL A 42 -6.15 0.17 2.86
N GLU A 43 -7.13 1.03 2.57
CA GLU A 43 -7.95 0.93 1.36
C GLU A 43 -7.12 1.19 0.11
N LEU A 44 -6.23 2.18 0.12
CA LEU A 44 -5.30 2.45 -0.97
C LEU A 44 -4.32 1.29 -1.20
N PHE A 45 -3.86 0.67 -0.12
CA PHE A 45 -3.01 -0.51 -0.16
C PHE A 45 -3.70 -1.70 -0.85
N TRP A 46 -4.92 -2.03 -0.45
CA TRP A 46 -5.70 -3.11 -1.07
C TRP A 46 -6.03 -2.80 -2.53
N LYS A 47 -6.35 -1.55 -2.84
CA LYS A 47 -6.58 -1.10 -4.20
C LYS A 47 -5.33 -1.31 -5.07
N PHE A 48 -4.16 -0.98 -4.54
CA PHE A 48 -2.88 -1.21 -5.22
C PHE A 48 -2.65 -2.70 -5.50
N LEU A 49 -2.84 -3.57 -4.51
CA LEU A 49 -2.70 -5.02 -4.68
C LEU A 49 -3.64 -5.56 -5.76
N LYS A 50 -4.90 -5.15 -5.74
CA LYS A 50 -5.89 -5.59 -6.72
C LYS A 50 -5.56 -5.13 -8.15
N MET A 51 -5.23 -3.87 -8.31
CA MET A 51 -5.04 -3.27 -9.64
C MET A 51 -3.69 -3.63 -10.26
N HIS A 52 -2.63 -3.63 -9.48
CA HIS A 52 -1.27 -3.74 -9.99
C HIS A 52 -0.62 -5.09 -9.77
N LEU A 53 -0.96 -5.80 -8.71
CA LEU A 53 -0.46 -7.13 -8.41
C LEU A 53 -1.48 -8.25 -8.72
N LYS A 54 -2.58 -7.90 -9.38
CA LYS A 54 -3.59 -8.85 -9.89
C LYS A 54 -4.25 -9.72 -8.82
N LEU A 55 -4.37 -9.22 -7.60
CA LEU A 55 -5.02 -9.93 -6.52
C LEU A 55 -6.55 -10.05 -6.70
N ASP A 56 -7.12 -9.26 -7.61
CA ASP A 56 -8.54 -9.31 -7.98
C ASP A 56 -8.94 -10.62 -8.69
N LYS A 57 -7.96 -11.35 -9.23
CA LYS A 57 -8.17 -12.63 -9.92
C LYS A 57 -7.53 -13.76 -9.13
N LEU A 58 -8.37 -14.60 -8.53
CA LEU A 58 -7.89 -15.77 -7.83
C LEU A 58 -7.48 -16.86 -8.84
N ILE A 59 -6.23 -17.32 -8.74
CA ILE A 59 -5.67 -18.38 -9.58
C ILE A 59 -6.18 -19.74 -9.14
N SER A 60 -6.45 -19.91 -7.85
CA SER A 60 -6.92 -21.15 -7.26
C SER A 60 -8.22 -20.93 -6.49
N LYS A 61 -9.02 -21.99 -6.38
CA LYS A 61 -10.23 -22.03 -5.54
C LYS A 61 -9.97 -22.68 -4.17
N SER A 62 -8.79 -23.26 -3.96
CA SER A 62 -8.44 -23.86 -2.67
C SER A 62 -8.00 -22.80 -1.66
N VAL A 63 -8.23 -23.05 -0.38
CA VAL A 63 -7.80 -22.16 0.70
C VAL A 63 -6.27 -21.97 0.68
N ASN A 64 -5.51 -23.04 0.49
CA ASN A 64 -4.06 -22.98 0.39
C ASN A 64 -3.59 -22.14 -0.80
N GLY A 65 -4.21 -22.30 -1.97
CA GLY A 65 -3.88 -21.53 -3.17
C GLY A 65 -4.15 -20.06 -2.99
N ILE A 66 -5.27 -19.69 -2.37
CA ILE A 66 -5.61 -18.29 -2.06
C ILE A 66 -4.62 -17.69 -1.07
N THR A 67 -4.26 -18.44 -0.02
CA THR A 67 -3.27 -18.01 0.98
C THR A 67 -1.92 -17.76 0.34
N ILE A 68 -1.44 -18.66 -0.51
CA ILE A 68 -0.18 -18.50 -1.24
C ILE A 68 -0.21 -17.25 -2.13
N GLN A 69 -1.31 -17.01 -2.83
CA GLN A 69 -1.46 -15.82 -3.68
C GLN A 69 -1.42 -14.53 -2.87
N LEU A 70 -2.10 -14.49 -1.72
CA LEU A 70 -2.07 -13.36 -0.81
C LEU A 70 -0.65 -13.11 -0.28
N ASP A 71 0.00 -14.14 0.22
CA ASP A 71 1.35 -14.03 0.77
C ASP A 71 2.37 -13.58 -0.28
N ALA A 72 2.29 -14.14 -1.49
CA ALA A 72 3.12 -13.72 -2.61
C ALA A 72 2.91 -12.25 -2.98
N SER A 73 1.67 -11.78 -2.98
CA SER A 73 1.34 -10.37 -3.25
C SER A 73 1.87 -9.44 -2.16
N LEU A 74 1.78 -9.82 -0.90
CA LEU A 74 2.34 -9.06 0.22
C LEU A 74 3.87 -9.01 0.18
N ILE A 75 4.51 -10.12 -0.12
CA ILE A 75 5.98 -10.18 -0.29
C ILE A 75 6.41 -9.29 -1.46
N ALA A 76 5.73 -9.37 -2.59
CA ALA A 76 6.01 -8.51 -3.75
C ALA A 76 5.87 -7.03 -3.40
N TYR A 77 4.83 -6.65 -2.65
CA TYR A 77 4.64 -5.28 -2.18
C TYR A 77 5.79 -4.81 -1.28
N LEU A 78 6.24 -5.66 -0.34
CA LEU A 78 7.36 -5.34 0.55
C LEU A 78 8.68 -5.19 -0.24
N ILE A 79 8.92 -6.04 -1.23
CA ILE A 79 10.08 -5.92 -2.10
C ILE A 79 10.05 -4.60 -2.86
N LEU A 80 8.90 -4.19 -3.39
CA LEU A 80 8.73 -2.90 -4.06
C LEU A 80 9.04 -1.69 -3.16
N GLN A 81 8.85 -1.82 -1.85
CA GLN A 81 9.24 -0.77 -0.90
C GLN A 81 10.75 -0.60 -0.77
N VAL A 82 11.49 -1.68 -0.90
CA VAL A 82 12.93 -1.73 -0.63
C VAL A 82 13.77 -1.45 -1.88
N ILE A 83 13.34 -1.91 -3.06
CA ILE A 83 14.11 -1.76 -4.29
C ILE A 83 14.25 -0.31 -4.73
N SER A 84 15.40 0.00 -5.32
CA SER A 84 15.67 1.26 -5.98
C SER A 84 15.63 1.07 -7.50
N ILE A 85 15.04 2.02 -8.20
CA ILE A 85 14.99 2.04 -9.66
C ILE A 85 15.65 3.31 -10.19
N PRO A 86 16.09 3.34 -11.49
CA PRO A 86 16.64 4.55 -12.07
C PRO A 86 15.68 5.73 -11.94
N ALA A 87 16.20 6.92 -11.56
CA ALA A 87 15.40 8.11 -11.28
C ALA A 87 14.52 8.55 -12.47
N GLN A 88 14.95 8.27 -13.69
CA GLN A 88 14.21 8.55 -14.91
C GLN A 88 12.85 7.82 -15.00
N TRP A 89 12.66 6.74 -14.27
CA TRP A 89 11.40 5.99 -14.21
C TRP A 89 10.42 6.53 -13.18
N GLY A 90 10.88 7.42 -12.28
CA GLY A 90 10.08 7.96 -11.20
C GLY A 90 10.39 7.30 -9.85
N ASN A 91 9.62 7.65 -8.84
CA ASN A 91 9.88 7.22 -7.45
C ASN A 91 8.66 6.59 -6.75
N LYS A 92 7.55 6.48 -7.46
CA LYS A 92 6.32 5.89 -6.91
C LYS A 92 6.34 4.36 -7.03
N LEU A 93 5.57 3.68 -6.20
CA LEU A 93 5.41 2.22 -6.26
C LEU A 93 4.96 1.73 -7.64
N LEU A 94 4.05 2.45 -8.26
CA LEU A 94 3.58 2.12 -9.62
C LEU A 94 4.71 2.21 -10.65
N ASP A 95 5.61 3.17 -10.53
CA ASP A 95 6.77 3.31 -11.40
C ASP A 95 7.72 2.12 -11.26
N LYS A 96 7.89 1.64 -10.03
CA LYS A 96 8.66 0.42 -9.74
C LYS A 96 8.04 -0.82 -10.38
N VAL A 97 6.73 -0.98 -10.31
CA VAL A 97 6.01 -2.07 -10.98
C VAL A 97 6.22 -2.03 -12.50
N ARG A 98 6.09 -0.85 -13.10
CA ARG A 98 6.32 -0.66 -14.54
C ARG A 98 7.75 -0.98 -14.96
N TYR A 99 8.71 -0.54 -14.16
CA TYR A 99 10.13 -0.86 -14.40
C TYR A 99 10.39 -2.36 -14.35
N LEU A 100 9.88 -3.06 -13.33
CA LEU A 100 10.03 -4.51 -13.22
C LEU A 100 9.37 -5.24 -14.39
N GLN A 101 8.18 -4.84 -14.81
CA GLN A 101 7.51 -5.42 -15.97
C GLN A 101 8.30 -5.23 -17.25
N ALA A 102 8.91 -4.07 -17.45
CA ALA A 102 9.79 -3.81 -18.59
C ALA A 102 11.06 -4.68 -18.55
N CYS A 103 11.68 -4.83 -17.37
CA CYS A 103 12.88 -5.64 -17.20
C CYS A 103 12.63 -7.14 -17.38
N MET A 104 11.46 -7.65 -17.03
CA MET A 104 11.09 -9.07 -17.21
C MET A 104 11.08 -9.51 -18.68
N CYS A 105 10.93 -8.58 -19.62
CA CYS A 105 10.98 -8.85 -21.05
C CYS A 105 12.41 -8.84 -21.63
N GLN A 106 13.41 -8.52 -20.84
CA GLN A 106 14.81 -8.45 -21.28
C GLN A 106 15.58 -9.75 -20.97
N LYS A 107 16.49 -10.11 -21.86
CA LYS A 107 17.39 -11.27 -21.67
C LYS A 107 18.59 -10.88 -20.79
N ILE A 108 18.32 -10.59 -19.52
CA ILE A 108 19.37 -10.27 -18.53
C ILE A 108 19.47 -11.42 -17.54
N SER A 109 20.69 -11.73 -17.08
CA SER A 109 20.87 -12.69 -15.97
C SER A 109 20.12 -12.18 -14.74
N PHE A 110 19.30 -13.02 -14.16
CA PHE A 110 18.52 -12.68 -12.95
C PHE A 110 19.43 -12.22 -11.80
N VAL A 111 20.58 -12.87 -11.63
CA VAL A 111 21.53 -12.50 -10.57
C VAL A 111 22.06 -11.09 -10.77
N HIS A 112 22.52 -10.76 -11.96
CA HIS A 112 23.03 -9.44 -12.28
C HIS A 112 21.97 -8.35 -12.14
N TRP A 113 20.80 -8.62 -12.64
CA TRP A 113 19.64 -7.73 -12.52
C TRP A 113 19.24 -7.50 -11.05
N PHE A 114 19.22 -8.56 -10.26
CA PHE A 114 18.89 -8.48 -8.83
C PHE A 114 19.95 -7.69 -8.05
N GLU A 115 21.22 -7.91 -8.32
CA GLU A 115 22.31 -7.15 -7.72
C GLU A 115 22.22 -5.67 -8.05
N GLU A 116 21.93 -5.32 -9.28
CA GLU A 116 21.75 -3.93 -9.72
C GLU A 116 20.58 -3.25 -9.00
N LEU A 117 19.46 -3.93 -8.81
CA LEU A 117 18.29 -3.40 -8.10
C LEU A 117 18.51 -3.23 -6.61
N MET A 118 19.22 -4.15 -5.98
CA MET A 118 19.39 -4.17 -4.52
C MET A 118 20.60 -3.38 -4.05
N PHE A 119 21.65 -3.32 -4.84
CA PHE A 119 22.95 -2.75 -4.45
C PHE A 119 23.46 -1.66 -5.41
N GLY A 120 22.81 -1.46 -6.50
CA GLY A 120 23.13 -0.42 -7.48
C GLY A 120 22.54 0.96 -7.09
#